data_a38b59a52bea67075acaf0d7f03485b9
#
_entry.id   a38b59a52bea67075acaf0d7f03485b9
#
_cell.length_a   1.000
_cell.length_b   1.000
_cell.length_c   1.000
_cell.angle_alpha   90.00
_cell.angle_beta   90.00
_cell.angle_gamma   90.00
#
_symmetry.space_group_name_H-M   'P 1'
#
loop_
_entity.id
_entity.type
_entity.pdbx_description
1 polymer ?
#
loop_
_entity_poly.entity_id
_entity_poly.type
_entity_poly.pdbx_seq_one_letter_code
_entity_poly.pdbx_strand_id
1 'polypeptide(L)'
;MGIEIFNTEDQASGNFNYGEILENKPIGFPQDLGKLKPYSSLFYWAHAWTPGKKSTIGLHPHKGFEICSFVLKGKINHFDTKQNKWISLEEGDVQIIRSGNGISHAEELESKSEIFQIWFDPDLSKTLKKEASYDDYKSKDFKIIKTSNKLKKIILGDGSPMKMDTEGILINEYEFDIGLHKHEILKNSFHSIFIIGGTIKLNQKVLRCGTFLKLGDIDEFDFHSLEKTKLFEIISPRHISYNTYVQTLA
;
A
#
# COMPACT_ATOMS: atom_id res chain seq x y z
N MET A 1 -14.06 -16.99 5.18
CA MET A 1 -14.10 -15.54 4.85
C MET A 1 -14.28 -15.50 3.35
N GLY A 2 -14.91 -14.55 2.76
CA GLY A 2 -15.10 -14.43 1.32
C GLY A 2 -14.49 -13.12 0.85
N ILE A 3 -15.34 -12.25 0.32
CA ILE A 3 -14.98 -10.90 -0.12
C ILE A 3 -15.61 -9.91 0.85
N GLU A 4 -14.79 -9.14 1.55
CA GLU A 4 -15.21 -7.99 2.35
C GLU A 4 -14.96 -6.71 1.55
N ILE A 5 -15.92 -5.80 1.53
CA ILE A 5 -15.86 -4.56 0.75
C ILE A 5 -15.93 -3.37 1.71
N PHE A 6 -15.00 -2.45 1.56
CA PHE A 6 -14.90 -1.23 2.35
C PHE A 6 -14.90 -0.04 1.39
N ASN A 7 -16.02 0.64 1.29
CA ASN A 7 -16.09 1.88 0.52
C ASN A 7 -15.40 3.02 1.27
N THR A 8 -15.27 4.17 0.65
CA THR A 8 -14.56 5.32 1.25
C THR A 8 -15.16 5.73 2.60
N GLU A 9 -16.49 5.63 2.77
CA GLU A 9 -17.19 5.92 4.03
C GLU A 9 -16.94 4.90 5.15
N ASP A 10 -16.40 3.73 4.82
CA ASP A 10 -16.02 2.69 5.79
C ASP A 10 -14.58 2.87 6.29
N GLN A 11 -13.80 3.72 5.63
CA GLN A 11 -12.40 3.97 5.91
C GLN A 11 -12.25 5.11 6.91
N ALA A 12 -11.20 5.09 7.72
CA ALA A 12 -10.87 6.25 8.53
C ALA A 12 -10.36 7.39 7.61
N SER A 13 -10.58 8.62 8.02
CA SER A 13 -10.06 9.79 7.32
C SER A 13 -9.13 10.59 8.24
N GLY A 14 -8.22 11.35 7.64
CA GLY A 14 -7.31 12.22 8.33
C GLY A 14 -6.84 13.38 7.45
N ASN A 15 -6.07 14.25 8.05
CA ASN A 15 -5.39 15.31 7.31
C ASN A 15 -4.16 15.81 8.05
N PHE A 16 -3.24 16.41 7.30
CA PHE A 16 -2.10 17.14 7.83
C PHE A 16 -2.16 18.59 7.38
N ASN A 17 -1.49 19.46 8.15
CA ASN A 17 -1.32 20.87 7.82
C ASN A 17 -2.66 21.58 7.48
N TYR A 18 -3.67 21.37 8.34
CA TYR A 18 -5.00 22.00 8.19
C TYR A 18 -5.69 21.70 6.85
N GLY A 19 -5.51 20.46 6.34
CA GLY A 19 -6.15 19.98 5.10
C GLY A 19 -5.34 20.22 3.83
N GLU A 20 -4.08 20.59 3.94
CA GLU A 20 -3.18 20.64 2.77
C GLU A 20 -2.83 19.26 2.24
N ILE A 21 -2.77 18.25 3.12
CA ILE A 21 -2.72 16.83 2.78
C ILE A 21 -3.97 16.19 3.38
N LEU A 22 -4.71 15.48 2.57
CA LEU A 22 -5.87 14.69 2.96
C LEU A 22 -5.53 13.21 2.88
N GLU A 23 -6.16 12.38 3.70
CA GLU A 23 -5.99 10.93 3.65
C GLU A 23 -7.28 10.17 3.93
N ASN A 24 -7.45 9.05 3.24
CA ASN A 24 -8.35 7.96 3.61
C ASN A 24 -7.50 6.75 3.99
N LYS A 25 -7.89 6.05 5.04
CA LYS A 25 -7.16 4.91 5.60
C LYS A 25 -8.01 3.64 5.49
N PRO A 26 -7.87 2.84 4.41
CA PRO A 26 -8.45 1.51 4.33
C PRO A 26 -8.11 0.66 5.55
N ILE A 27 -6.84 0.72 6.00
CA ILE A 27 -6.40 0.11 7.26
C ILE A 27 -5.85 1.24 8.12
N GLY A 28 -6.64 1.69 9.09
CA GLY A 28 -6.22 2.70 10.06
C GLY A 28 -5.41 2.10 11.20
N PHE A 29 -4.81 2.97 12.02
CA PHE A 29 -4.24 2.56 13.29
C PHE A 29 -5.31 1.91 14.18
N PRO A 30 -4.94 1.10 15.20
CA PRO A 30 -5.91 0.44 16.09
C PRO A 30 -6.96 1.39 16.70
N GLN A 31 -6.58 2.64 16.97
CA GLN A 31 -7.46 3.67 17.55
C GLN A 31 -8.31 4.43 16.53
N ASP A 32 -8.04 4.31 15.23
CA ASP A 32 -8.79 5.03 14.20
C ASP A 32 -10.23 4.49 14.07
N LEU A 33 -11.15 5.32 13.58
CA LEU A 33 -12.57 4.99 13.47
C LEU A 33 -12.96 4.10 12.30
N GLY A 34 -12.03 3.82 11.37
CA GLY A 34 -12.27 2.95 10.21
C GLY A 34 -12.70 1.53 10.62
N LYS A 35 -13.53 0.89 9.80
CA LYS A 35 -14.08 -0.45 10.06
C LYS A 35 -13.01 -1.54 10.03
N LEU A 36 -12.03 -1.45 9.13
CA LEU A 36 -10.96 -2.44 9.01
C LEU A 36 -9.79 -2.06 9.90
N LYS A 37 -9.37 -3.01 10.71
CA LYS A 37 -8.23 -2.90 11.63
C LYS A 37 -7.02 -3.62 11.06
N PRO A 38 -5.80 -3.39 11.58
CA PRO A 38 -4.61 -4.14 11.20
C PRO A 38 -4.83 -5.64 11.21
N TYR A 39 -4.28 -6.34 10.22
CA TYR A 39 -4.35 -7.81 10.10
C TYR A 39 -3.14 -8.36 9.36
N SER A 40 -2.80 -9.62 9.59
CA SER A 40 -1.54 -10.19 9.12
C SER A 40 -0.39 -9.29 9.55
N SER A 41 0.52 -8.97 8.64
CA SER A 41 1.60 -7.99 8.83
C SER A 41 1.27 -6.62 8.25
N LEU A 42 0.05 -6.35 7.79
CA LEU A 42 -0.40 -5.04 7.36
C LEU A 42 -0.86 -4.22 8.57
N PHE A 43 -0.04 -3.24 8.98
CA PHE A 43 -0.30 -2.43 10.16
C PHE A 43 -1.07 -1.15 9.84
N TYR A 44 -0.80 -0.54 8.69
CA TYR A 44 -1.39 0.73 8.29
C TYR A 44 -1.39 0.84 6.76
N TRP A 45 -2.43 1.44 6.21
CA TRP A 45 -2.51 1.77 4.79
C TRP A 45 -3.29 3.07 4.63
N ALA A 46 -2.61 4.13 4.20
CA ALA A 46 -3.23 5.39 3.83
C ALA A 46 -3.15 5.62 2.32
N HIS A 47 -4.24 6.11 1.75
CA HIS A 47 -4.27 6.83 0.48
C HIS A 47 -4.25 8.32 0.81
N ALA A 48 -3.14 8.99 0.53
CA ALA A 48 -2.94 10.41 0.85
C ALA A 48 -2.74 11.23 -0.41
N TRP A 49 -3.23 12.47 -0.41
CA TRP A 49 -3.11 13.38 -1.56
C TRP A 49 -3.09 14.85 -1.16
N THR A 50 -2.52 15.68 -2.04
CA THR A 50 -2.59 17.13 -1.95
C THR A 50 -3.67 17.66 -2.91
N PRO A 51 -4.77 18.29 -2.42
CA PRO A 51 -5.85 18.79 -3.28
C PRO A 51 -5.45 20.00 -4.12
N GLY A 52 -4.47 20.76 -3.68
CA GLY A 52 -4.10 22.03 -4.32
C GLY A 52 -2.62 22.29 -4.36
N LYS A 53 -2.05 22.78 -3.29
CA LYS A 53 -0.64 23.19 -3.19
C LYS A 53 0.24 22.09 -2.61
N LYS A 54 1.54 22.23 -2.77
CA LYS A 54 2.57 21.41 -2.12
C LYS A 54 2.48 21.54 -0.60
N SER A 55 2.70 20.44 0.11
CA SER A 55 2.73 20.42 1.57
C SER A 55 3.72 19.38 2.09
N THR A 56 4.27 19.62 3.28
CA THR A 56 5.32 18.81 3.89
C THR A 56 4.87 18.27 5.24
N ILE A 57 4.95 16.96 5.41
CA ILE A 57 4.90 16.32 6.73
C ILE A 57 6.30 16.45 7.31
N GLY A 58 6.44 17.23 8.38
CA GLY A 58 7.72 17.54 9.01
C GLY A 58 8.44 16.31 9.57
N LEU A 59 9.69 16.50 9.97
CA LEU A 59 10.54 15.43 10.48
C LEU A 59 9.92 14.75 11.71
N HIS A 60 9.72 13.44 11.65
CA HIS A 60 9.13 12.63 12.70
C HIS A 60 9.78 11.23 12.77
N PRO A 61 9.82 10.60 13.98
CA PRO A 61 10.57 9.36 14.18
C PRO A 61 9.75 8.10 13.90
N HIS A 62 10.43 7.05 13.42
CA HIS A 62 9.92 5.69 13.31
C HIS A 62 10.91 4.67 13.84
N LYS A 63 10.39 3.52 14.30
CA LYS A 63 11.19 2.42 14.81
C LYS A 63 10.49 1.08 14.55
N GLY A 64 11.24 0.10 14.06
CA GLY A 64 10.82 -1.29 13.91
C GLY A 64 10.10 -1.61 12.61
N PHE A 65 9.15 -0.78 12.19
CA PHE A 65 8.31 -1.01 10.99
C PHE A 65 9.04 -0.84 9.67
N GLU A 66 8.49 -1.43 8.63
CA GLU A 66 8.81 -1.12 7.23
C GLU A 66 7.72 -0.21 6.67
N ILE A 67 8.13 0.95 6.17
CA ILE A 67 7.24 2.00 5.65
C ILE A 67 7.50 2.14 4.17
N CYS A 68 6.49 1.85 3.36
CA CYS A 68 6.56 1.97 1.91
C CYS A 68 5.70 3.14 1.44
N SER A 69 6.25 3.99 0.56
CA SER A 69 5.47 4.99 -0.18
C SER A 69 5.46 4.62 -1.66
N PHE A 70 4.26 4.53 -2.23
CA PHE A 70 4.02 4.25 -3.65
C PHE A 70 3.44 5.50 -4.27
N VAL A 71 4.15 6.10 -5.23
CA VAL A 71 3.68 7.32 -5.90
C VAL A 71 2.63 6.96 -6.95
N LEU A 72 1.37 7.24 -6.67
CA LEU A 72 0.25 6.93 -7.58
C LEU A 72 0.09 7.99 -8.67
N LYS A 73 0.45 9.26 -8.33
CA LYS A 73 0.37 10.39 -9.24
C LYS A 73 1.26 11.52 -8.79
N GLY A 74 1.82 12.24 -9.75
CA GLY A 74 2.63 13.43 -9.49
C GLY A 74 4.02 13.10 -8.94
N LYS A 75 4.42 13.79 -7.87
CA LYS A 75 5.79 13.74 -7.35
C LYS A 75 5.81 13.95 -5.84
N ILE A 76 6.70 13.23 -5.17
CA ILE A 76 7.02 13.44 -3.76
C ILE A 76 8.52 13.62 -3.57
N ASN A 77 8.90 14.22 -2.44
CA ASN A 77 10.28 14.27 -1.99
C ASN A 77 10.36 13.64 -0.60
N HIS A 78 11.33 12.78 -0.40
CA HIS A 78 11.65 12.12 0.85
C HIS A 78 12.93 12.68 1.43
N PHE A 79 12.97 12.89 2.75
CA PHE A 79 14.16 13.19 3.51
C PHE A 79 14.24 12.26 4.72
N ASP A 80 15.40 11.73 5.04
CA ASP A 80 15.62 11.01 6.29
C ASP A 80 16.99 11.30 6.89
N THR A 81 17.13 10.97 8.19
CA THR A 81 18.34 11.23 8.98
C THR A 81 19.52 10.34 8.61
N LYS A 82 19.33 9.29 7.82
CA LYS A 82 20.40 8.42 7.31
C LYS A 82 20.94 8.95 5.98
N GLN A 83 20.05 9.29 5.05
CA GLN A 83 20.42 9.86 3.74
C GLN A 83 20.89 11.32 3.87
N ASN A 84 20.30 12.05 4.81
CA ASN A 84 20.56 13.47 5.07
C ASN A 84 20.46 14.36 3.82
N LYS A 85 19.52 14.03 2.94
CA LYS A 85 19.23 14.74 1.68
C LYS A 85 17.81 14.48 1.25
N TRP A 86 17.26 15.39 0.45
CA TRP A 86 15.99 15.19 -0.23
C TRP A 86 16.17 14.28 -1.46
N ILE A 87 15.30 13.28 -1.58
CA ILE A 87 15.26 12.32 -2.68
C ILE A 87 13.90 12.44 -3.34
N SER A 88 13.89 12.67 -4.65
CA SER A 88 12.65 12.82 -5.43
C SER A 88 12.19 11.49 -6.01
N LEU A 89 10.87 11.24 -5.87
CA LEU A 89 10.17 10.10 -6.48
C LEU A 89 9.04 10.63 -7.35
N GLU A 90 8.87 10.02 -8.52
CA GLU A 90 7.86 10.35 -9.52
C GLU A 90 6.80 9.26 -9.62
N GLU A 91 5.75 9.50 -10.38
CA GLU A 91 4.64 8.54 -10.57
C GLU A 91 5.15 7.14 -10.95
N GLY A 92 4.69 6.16 -10.19
CA GLY A 92 5.06 4.75 -10.31
C GLY A 92 6.36 4.34 -9.61
N ASP A 93 7.13 5.30 -9.05
CA ASP A 93 8.28 5.00 -8.20
C ASP A 93 7.82 4.51 -6.82
N VAL A 94 8.68 3.77 -6.15
CA VAL A 94 8.43 3.19 -4.83
C VAL A 94 9.64 3.43 -3.94
N GLN A 95 9.39 3.75 -2.67
CA GLN A 95 10.43 3.74 -1.64
C GLN A 95 10.06 2.78 -0.51
N ILE A 96 11.07 2.31 0.21
CA ILE A 96 10.94 1.56 1.45
C ILE A 96 11.92 2.09 2.49
N ILE A 97 11.40 2.43 3.65
CA ILE A 97 12.16 2.70 4.87
C ILE A 97 12.05 1.48 5.76
N ARG A 98 13.16 0.85 6.09
CA ARG A 98 13.23 -0.15 7.16
C ARG A 98 13.68 0.58 8.41
N SER A 99 12.75 0.89 9.30
CA SER A 99 13.01 1.80 10.42
C SER A 99 14.02 1.24 11.44
N GLY A 100 14.18 -0.06 11.51
CA GLY A 100 15.19 -0.73 12.34
C GLY A 100 15.20 -0.23 13.78
N ASN A 101 16.37 0.13 14.28
CA ASN A 101 16.56 0.66 15.64
C ASN A 101 16.19 2.16 15.79
N GLY A 102 15.75 2.80 14.70
CA GLY A 102 15.24 4.17 14.69
C GLY A 102 15.75 5.00 13.50
N ILE A 103 14.85 5.78 12.93
CA ILE A 103 15.09 6.77 11.88
C ILE A 103 14.06 7.87 12.01
N SER A 104 14.40 9.09 11.62
CA SER A 104 13.42 10.16 11.43
C SER A 104 13.37 10.53 9.95
N HIS A 105 12.16 10.75 9.44
CA HIS A 105 11.96 11.17 8.05
C HIS A 105 10.95 12.32 7.93
N ALA A 106 10.99 12.99 6.79
CA ALA A 106 10.01 13.98 6.36
C ALA A 106 9.59 13.66 4.93
N GLU A 107 8.35 13.94 4.59
CA GLU A 107 7.79 13.73 3.26
C GLU A 107 7.12 15.00 2.76
N GLU A 108 7.46 15.39 1.55
CA GLU A 108 6.89 16.52 0.86
C GLU A 108 6.12 16.03 -0.36
N LEU A 109 4.82 16.28 -0.39
CA LEU A 109 3.97 15.98 -1.53
C LEU A 109 3.84 17.24 -2.39
N GLU A 110 4.21 17.16 -3.67
CA GLU A 110 4.00 18.24 -4.61
C GLU A 110 2.51 18.49 -4.86
N SER A 111 2.17 19.60 -5.50
CA SER A 111 0.79 19.93 -5.84
C SER A 111 0.11 18.81 -6.65
N LYS A 112 -1.09 18.39 -6.24
CA LYS A 112 -1.91 17.35 -6.90
C LYS A 112 -1.22 15.99 -6.97
N SER A 113 -0.36 15.68 -6.02
CA SER A 113 0.26 14.37 -5.89
C SER A 113 -0.59 13.43 -5.04
N GLU A 114 -0.51 12.14 -5.34
CA GLU A 114 -1.22 11.08 -4.64
C GLU A 114 -0.26 9.93 -4.34
N ILE A 115 -0.33 9.39 -3.13
CA ILE A 115 0.49 8.26 -2.68
C ILE A 115 -0.33 7.22 -1.92
N PHE A 116 0.15 6.00 -1.92
CA PHE A 116 -0.07 5.13 -0.77
C PHE A 116 1.12 5.26 0.18
N GLN A 117 0.83 5.39 1.47
CA GLN A 117 1.78 5.09 2.53
C GLN A 117 1.31 3.86 3.28
N ILE A 118 2.12 2.78 3.25
CA ILE A 118 1.74 1.49 3.79
C ILE A 118 2.83 1.02 4.76
N TRP A 119 2.43 0.66 5.98
CA TRP A 119 3.33 0.16 6.99
C TRP A 119 3.14 -1.34 7.18
N PHE A 120 4.25 -2.02 7.12
CA PHE A 120 4.33 -3.44 7.39
C PHE A 120 5.01 -3.68 8.73
N ASP A 121 4.54 -4.72 9.41
CA ASP A 121 4.99 -5.13 10.74
C ASP A 121 5.89 -6.37 10.60
N PRO A 122 7.21 -6.20 10.50
CA PRO A 122 8.17 -7.31 10.42
C PRO A 122 8.39 -7.93 11.81
N ASP A 123 9.20 -8.98 11.89
CA ASP A 123 9.62 -9.56 13.17
C ASP A 123 10.45 -8.53 13.99
N LEU A 124 9.77 -7.81 14.88
CA LEU A 124 10.36 -6.75 15.71
C LEU A 124 11.51 -7.26 16.59
N SER A 125 11.50 -8.54 16.96
CA SER A 125 12.60 -9.15 17.75
C SER A 125 13.94 -9.14 17.00
N LYS A 126 13.87 -9.07 15.67
CA LYS A 126 15.01 -9.01 14.76
C LYS A 126 15.27 -7.60 14.25
N THR A 127 14.22 -6.93 13.76
CA THR A 127 14.37 -5.63 13.08
C THR A 127 14.81 -4.52 14.02
N LEU A 128 14.37 -4.51 15.29
CA LEU A 128 14.82 -3.54 16.29
C LEU A 128 16.33 -3.59 16.58
N LYS A 129 17.00 -4.67 16.20
CA LYS A 129 18.47 -4.84 16.35
C LYS A 129 19.25 -4.41 15.11
N LYS A 130 18.56 -4.17 13.99
CA LYS A 130 19.17 -3.73 12.74
C LYS A 130 19.28 -2.21 12.70
N GLU A 131 20.28 -1.70 11.99
CA GLU A 131 20.29 -0.29 11.62
C GLU A 131 19.17 0.01 10.65
N ALA A 132 18.63 1.23 10.73
CA ALA A 132 17.67 1.70 9.74
C ALA A 132 18.31 1.78 8.35
N SER A 133 17.50 1.49 7.31
CA SER A 133 17.94 1.57 5.91
C SER A 133 16.83 2.13 5.03
N TYR A 134 17.22 2.60 3.85
CA TYR A 134 16.36 3.19 2.84
C TYR A 134 16.75 2.66 1.46
N ASP A 135 15.76 2.32 0.67
CA ASP A 135 15.91 2.06 -0.77
C ASP A 135 14.76 2.72 -1.54
N ASP A 136 15.04 3.17 -2.76
CA ASP A 136 14.03 3.57 -3.73
C ASP A 136 14.21 2.82 -5.05
N TYR A 137 13.10 2.65 -5.77
CA TYR A 137 13.01 1.90 -7.00
C TYR A 137 12.25 2.71 -8.05
N LYS A 138 12.81 2.82 -9.23
CA LYS A 138 12.17 3.53 -10.33
C LYS A 138 11.10 2.67 -11.00
N SER A 139 10.02 3.29 -11.43
CA SER A 139 8.89 2.61 -12.09
C SER A 139 9.31 1.67 -13.21
N LYS A 140 10.33 2.08 -14.00
CA LYS A 140 10.88 1.31 -15.13
C LYS A 140 11.63 0.04 -14.74
N ASP A 141 12.06 -0.08 -13.49
CA ASP A 141 12.87 -1.21 -13.01
C ASP A 141 12.02 -2.42 -12.61
N PHE A 142 10.69 -2.23 -12.51
CA PHE A 142 9.77 -3.29 -12.16
C PHE A 142 9.41 -4.16 -13.36
N LYS A 143 9.29 -5.47 -13.11
CA LYS A 143 8.89 -6.44 -14.13
C LYS A 143 7.42 -6.24 -14.51
N ILE A 144 7.16 -6.16 -15.81
CA ILE A 144 5.82 -6.06 -16.38
C ILE A 144 5.50 -7.34 -17.15
N ILE A 145 4.34 -7.93 -16.86
CA ILE A 145 3.76 -9.06 -17.59
C ILE A 145 2.51 -8.55 -18.29
N LYS A 146 2.47 -8.69 -19.61
CA LYS A 146 1.34 -8.26 -20.43
C LYS A 146 0.65 -9.45 -21.09
N THR A 147 -0.65 -9.49 -21.00
CA THR A 147 -1.53 -10.41 -21.74
C THR A 147 -2.43 -9.62 -22.70
N SER A 148 -3.37 -10.27 -23.38
CA SER A 148 -4.28 -9.61 -24.32
C SER A 148 -5.18 -8.53 -23.70
N ASN A 149 -5.53 -8.68 -22.41
CA ASN A 149 -6.53 -7.82 -21.74
C ASN A 149 -6.11 -7.37 -20.33
N LYS A 150 -4.86 -7.66 -19.93
CA LYS A 150 -4.34 -7.33 -18.60
C LYS A 150 -2.85 -7.04 -18.65
N LEU A 151 -2.43 -6.02 -17.90
CA LEU A 151 -1.05 -5.75 -17.55
C LEU A 151 -0.88 -5.98 -16.04
N LYS A 152 0.20 -6.68 -15.65
CA LYS A 152 0.61 -6.86 -14.25
C LYS A 152 2.01 -6.30 -14.08
N LYS A 153 2.18 -5.32 -13.18
CA LYS A 153 3.49 -4.82 -12.70
C LYS A 153 3.80 -5.49 -11.37
N ILE A 154 4.93 -6.18 -11.28
CA ILE A 154 5.39 -6.86 -10.06
C ILE A 154 6.27 -5.89 -9.29
N ILE A 155 5.73 -5.33 -8.20
CA ILE A 155 6.46 -4.38 -7.35
C ILE A 155 7.29 -5.13 -6.30
N LEU A 156 6.72 -6.15 -5.67
CA LEU A 156 7.44 -7.06 -4.77
C LEU A 156 7.05 -8.49 -5.10
N GLY A 157 8.02 -9.33 -5.41
CA GLY A 157 7.83 -10.73 -5.81
C GLY A 157 8.92 -11.22 -6.74
N ASP A 158 8.65 -12.31 -7.47
CA ASP A 158 9.62 -12.91 -8.38
C ASP A 158 10.02 -11.98 -9.52
N GLY A 159 11.32 -11.73 -9.63
CA GLY A 159 11.91 -10.84 -10.64
C GLY A 159 11.78 -9.34 -10.33
N SER A 160 11.33 -8.95 -9.13
CA SER A 160 11.35 -7.57 -8.65
C SER A 160 12.69 -7.23 -7.98
N PRO A 161 13.20 -6.00 -8.16
CA PRO A 161 14.37 -5.52 -7.44
C PRO A 161 14.06 -5.22 -5.96
N MET A 162 12.82 -4.92 -5.60
CA MET A 162 12.42 -4.54 -4.25
C MET A 162 12.60 -5.71 -3.27
N LYS A 163 13.13 -5.39 -2.09
CA LYS A 163 13.33 -6.34 -0.98
C LYS A 163 12.69 -5.80 0.30
N MET A 164 12.20 -6.72 1.13
CA MET A 164 11.49 -6.43 2.37
C MET A 164 11.86 -7.48 3.42
N ASP A 165 11.87 -7.10 4.70
CA ASP A 165 12.09 -8.02 5.83
C ASP A 165 10.80 -8.72 6.29
N THR A 166 9.66 -8.07 6.07
CA THR A 166 8.33 -8.64 6.37
C THR A 166 8.08 -9.88 5.53
N GLU A 167 7.79 -11.01 6.18
CA GLU A 167 7.68 -12.30 5.50
C GLU A 167 6.43 -12.41 4.61
N GLY A 168 6.59 -13.07 3.46
CA GLY A 168 5.50 -13.56 2.62
C GLY A 168 4.68 -12.49 1.90
N ILE A 169 5.15 -11.25 1.85
CA ILE A 169 4.46 -10.15 1.16
C ILE A 169 4.75 -10.21 -0.35
N LEU A 170 3.68 -10.09 -1.15
CA LEU A 170 3.77 -9.80 -2.58
C LEU A 170 2.98 -8.52 -2.86
N ILE A 171 3.48 -7.68 -3.79
CA ILE A 171 2.83 -6.42 -4.16
C ILE A 171 2.76 -6.34 -5.67
N ASN A 172 1.57 -6.10 -6.19
CA ASN A 172 1.31 -6.01 -7.61
C ASN A 172 0.43 -4.79 -7.93
N GLU A 173 0.62 -4.23 -9.12
CA GLU A 173 -0.30 -3.30 -9.73
C GLU A 173 -0.84 -3.93 -11.03
N TYR A 174 -2.12 -3.75 -11.28
CA TYR A 174 -2.77 -4.28 -12.47
C TYR A 174 -3.47 -3.18 -13.25
N GLU A 175 -3.41 -3.29 -14.58
CA GLU A 175 -4.34 -2.60 -15.48
C GLU A 175 -5.16 -3.65 -16.21
N PHE A 176 -6.49 -3.47 -16.21
CA PHE A 176 -7.43 -4.31 -16.90
C PHE A 176 -8.15 -3.52 -17.99
N ASP A 177 -8.27 -4.09 -19.18
CA ASP A 177 -9.12 -3.55 -20.21
C ASP A 177 -10.61 -3.78 -19.88
N ILE A 178 -11.52 -3.14 -20.60
CA ILE A 178 -12.96 -3.34 -20.44
C ILE A 178 -13.31 -4.81 -20.71
N GLY A 179 -14.14 -5.41 -19.86
CA GLY A 179 -14.59 -6.79 -20.03
C GLY A 179 -14.59 -7.61 -18.75
N LEU A 180 -14.86 -8.91 -18.91
CA LEU A 180 -14.85 -9.88 -17.82
C LEU A 180 -13.43 -10.34 -17.52
N HIS A 181 -13.10 -10.38 -16.24
CA HIS A 181 -11.79 -10.81 -15.76
C HIS A 181 -11.95 -11.80 -14.61
N LYS A 182 -11.01 -12.73 -14.57
CA LYS A 182 -10.82 -13.67 -13.49
C LYS A 182 -9.52 -13.35 -12.78
N HIS A 183 -9.56 -13.24 -11.44
CA HIS A 183 -8.41 -12.97 -10.59
C HIS A 183 -8.21 -14.12 -9.60
N GLU A 184 -7.06 -14.77 -9.68
CA GLU A 184 -6.70 -15.89 -8.81
C GLU A 184 -6.32 -15.41 -7.42
N ILE A 185 -6.76 -16.16 -6.41
CA ILE A 185 -6.47 -15.90 -5.00
C ILE A 185 -5.56 -16.98 -4.46
N LEU A 186 -4.42 -16.61 -3.92
CA LEU A 186 -3.48 -17.55 -3.34
C LEU A 186 -4.04 -18.13 -2.04
N LYS A 187 -3.96 -19.46 -1.91
CA LYS A 187 -4.38 -20.17 -0.68
C LYS A 187 -3.54 -19.71 0.51
N ASN A 188 -4.16 -19.73 1.69
CA ASN A 188 -3.53 -19.33 2.95
C ASN A 188 -3.01 -17.88 2.98
N SER A 189 -3.57 -17.03 2.14
CA SER A 189 -3.23 -15.61 2.04
C SER A 189 -4.47 -14.73 2.16
N PHE A 190 -4.26 -13.49 2.56
CA PHE A 190 -5.18 -12.39 2.33
C PHE A 190 -4.76 -11.63 1.09
N HIS A 191 -5.71 -11.27 0.26
CA HIS A 191 -5.54 -10.34 -0.85
C HIS A 191 -6.21 -9.01 -0.49
N SER A 192 -5.41 -7.98 -0.37
CA SER A 192 -5.81 -6.62 -0.03
C SER A 192 -5.77 -5.81 -1.33
N ILE A 193 -6.92 -5.50 -1.89
CA ILE A 193 -7.04 -4.86 -3.21
C ILE A 193 -7.66 -3.47 -3.06
N PHE A 194 -6.99 -2.45 -3.60
CA PHE A 194 -7.51 -1.10 -3.71
C PHE A 194 -7.76 -0.74 -5.18
N ILE A 195 -8.93 -0.21 -5.50
CA ILE A 195 -9.25 0.29 -6.83
C ILE A 195 -8.67 1.70 -6.95
N ILE A 196 -7.50 1.82 -7.64
CA ILE A 196 -6.85 3.12 -7.83
C ILE A 196 -7.37 3.90 -9.04
N GLY A 197 -8.11 3.24 -9.93
CA GLY A 197 -8.74 3.89 -11.08
C GLY A 197 -9.77 3.02 -11.74
N GLY A 198 -10.76 3.64 -12.36
CA GLY A 198 -11.84 2.94 -13.04
C GLY A 198 -12.94 2.44 -12.12
N THR A 199 -13.80 1.57 -12.70
CA THR A 199 -15.01 1.05 -12.07
C THR A 199 -15.16 -0.41 -12.43
N ILE A 200 -15.41 -1.26 -11.42
CA ILE A 200 -15.70 -2.69 -11.63
C ILE A 200 -17.11 -3.03 -11.14
N LYS A 201 -17.70 -4.03 -11.77
CA LYS A 201 -18.92 -4.68 -11.28
C LYS A 201 -18.53 -6.06 -10.72
N LEU A 202 -18.80 -6.25 -9.44
CA LEU A 202 -18.63 -7.50 -8.72
C LEU A 202 -20.00 -8.01 -8.30
N ASN A 203 -20.45 -9.11 -8.90
CA ASN A 203 -21.84 -9.58 -8.77
C ASN A 203 -22.81 -8.45 -9.17
N GLN A 204 -23.67 -8.00 -8.24
CA GLN A 204 -24.63 -6.92 -8.47
C GLN A 204 -24.13 -5.54 -7.99
N LYS A 205 -22.93 -5.47 -7.36
CA LYS A 205 -22.37 -4.24 -6.81
C LYS A 205 -21.45 -3.56 -7.81
N VAL A 206 -21.56 -2.26 -7.93
CA VAL A 206 -20.65 -1.40 -8.69
C VAL A 206 -19.67 -0.77 -7.70
N LEU A 207 -18.39 -1.07 -7.88
CA LEU A 207 -17.29 -0.61 -7.04
C LEU A 207 -16.43 0.38 -7.82
N ARG A 208 -16.09 1.50 -7.21
CA ARG A 208 -15.38 2.63 -7.84
C ARG A 208 -14.00 2.83 -7.26
N CYS A 209 -13.23 3.69 -7.88
CA CYS A 209 -11.98 4.20 -7.33
C CYS A 209 -12.15 4.60 -5.86
N GLY A 210 -11.19 4.25 -5.00
CA GLY A 210 -11.25 4.43 -3.56
C GLY A 210 -11.81 3.25 -2.78
N THR A 211 -12.48 2.28 -3.44
CA THR A 211 -12.96 1.07 -2.75
C THR A 211 -11.80 0.13 -2.44
N PHE A 212 -11.81 -0.39 -1.21
CA PHE A 212 -10.88 -1.42 -0.74
C PHE A 212 -11.60 -2.76 -0.56
N LEU A 213 -10.94 -3.83 -0.99
CA LEU A 213 -11.41 -5.22 -0.88
C LEU A 213 -10.42 -6.02 -0.04
N LYS A 214 -10.93 -6.82 0.89
CA LYS A 214 -10.15 -7.85 1.58
C LYS A 214 -10.74 -9.22 1.23
N LEU A 215 -9.90 -10.07 0.64
CA LEU A 215 -10.31 -11.39 0.15
C LEU A 215 -9.51 -12.48 0.87
N GLY A 216 -10.16 -13.62 1.05
CA GLY A 216 -9.54 -14.85 1.56
C GLY A 216 -10.54 -15.99 1.60
N ASP A 217 -10.07 -17.25 1.62
CA ASP A 217 -10.88 -18.48 1.60
C ASP A 217 -11.75 -18.65 0.34
N ILE A 218 -11.28 -18.11 -0.76
CA ILE A 218 -11.81 -18.36 -2.11
C ILE A 218 -10.62 -18.64 -3.01
N ASP A 219 -10.82 -19.34 -4.12
CA ASP A 219 -9.75 -19.65 -5.06
C ASP A 219 -9.62 -18.57 -6.15
N GLU A 220 -10.68 -17.84 -6.41
CA GLU A 220 -10.74 -16.82 -7.45
C GLU A 220 -11.90 -15.85 -7.20
N PHE A 221 -11.86 -14.68 -7.83
CA PHE A 221 -13.03 -13.83 -7.97
C PHE A 221 -13.15 -13.30 -9.39
N ASP A 222 -14.39 -13.30 -9.90
CA ASP A 222 -14.71 -12.78 -11.22
C ASP A 222 -15.31 -11.39 -11.09
N PHE A 223 -14.86 -10.48 -11.94
CA PHE A 223 -15.40 -9.14 -12.01
C PHE A 223 -15.47 -8.62 -13.43
N HIS A 224 -16.32 -7.63 -13.68
CA HIS A 224 -16.43 -6.95 -14.96
C HIS A 224 -15.85 -5.53 -14.83
N SER A 225 -14.76 -5.22 -15.53
CA SER A 225 -14.27 -3.87 -15.71
C SER A 225 -15.19 -3.10 -16.64
N LEU A 226 -15.89 -2.09 -16.11
CA LEU A 226 -16.83 -1.28 -16.87
C LEU A 226 -16.13 -0.20 -17.71
N GLU A 227 -14.89 0.11 -17.34
CA GLU A 227 -13.96 0.99 -18.02
C GLU A 227 -12.53 0.49 -17.78
N LYS A 228 -11.51 1.08 -18.38
CA LYS A 228 -10.11 0.72 -18.09
C LYS A 228 -9.85 0.89 -16.60
N THR A 229 -9.47 -0.19 -15.92
CA THR A 229 -9.41 -0.26 -14.45
C THR A 229 -8.00 -0.52 -13.97
N LYS A 230 -7.59 0.17 -12.92
CA LYS A 230 -6.33 -0.06 -12.22
C LYS A 230 -6.58 -0.56 -10.79
N LEU A 231 -5.94 -1.67 -10.44
CA LEU A 231 -5.97 -2.25 -9.10
C LEU A 231 -4.57 -2.27 -8.52
N PHE A 232 -4.46 -1.96 -7.23
CA PHE A 232 -3.26 -2.18 -6.44
C PHE A 232 -3.53 -3.30 -5.45
N GLU A 233 -2.64 -4.29 -5.39
CA GLU A 233 -2.83 -5.49 -4.59
C GLU A 233 -1.64 -5.75 -3.70
N ILE A 234 -1.92 -6.03 -2.43
CA ILE A 234 -0.98 -6.65 -1.50
C ILE A 234 -1.49 -8.02 -1.11
N ILE A 235 -0.65 -9.02 -1.27
CA ILE A 235 -0.89 -10.38 -0.80
C ILE A 235 -0.05 -10.57 0.45
N SER A 236 -0.70 -10.94 1.54
CA SER A 236 -0.05 -11.20 2.82
C SER A 236 -0.42 -12.57 3.38
N PRO A 237 0.48 -13.29 4.07
CA PRO A 237 0.17 -14.61 4.62
C PRO A 237 -0.91 -14.51 5.71
N ARG A 238 -1.78 -15.51 5.82
CA ARG A 238 -2.76 -15.58 6.93
C ARG A 238 -2.13 -15.88 8.26
N HIS A 239 -1.06 -16.65 8.24
CA HIS A 239 -0.27 -17.03 9.41
C HIS A 239 1.17 -16.59 9.18
N ILE A 240 1.68 -15.80 10.10
CA ILE A 240 3.07 -15.33 10.13
C ILE A 240 3.80 -16.05 11.26
N SER A 241 5.13 -16.17 11.14
CA SER A 241 5.96 -16.96 12.06
C SER A 241 6.31 -16.23 13.38
N TYR A 242 5.85 -14.98 13.54
CA TYR A 242 6.12 -14.12 14.70
C TYR A 242 4.87 -13.38 15.16
N ASN A 243 4.89 -12.81 16.37
CA ASN A 243 3.83 -11.93 16.85
C ASN A 243 3.97 -10.53 16.27
N THR A 244 2.91 -10.00 15.68
CA THR A 244 2.85 -8.61 15.23
C THR A 244 2.80 -7.64 16.40
N TYR A 245 3.12 -6.37 16.15
CA TYR A 245 3.03 -5.32 17.16
C TYR A 245 1.63 -5.25 17.78
N VAL A 246 0.57 -5.33 16.95
CA VAL A 246 -0.81 -5.31 17.46
C VAL A 246 -1.10 -6.49 18.40
N GLN A 247 -0.60 -7.68 18.09
CA GLN A 247 -0.74 -8.86 18.94
C GLN A 247 0.02 -8.72 20.27
N THR A 248 1.08 -7.92 20.31
CA THR A 248 1.82 -7.64 21.56
C THR A 248 1.11 -6.62 22.47
N LEU A 249 0.11 -5.89 21.94
CA LEU A 249 -0.70 -4.94 22.72
C LEU A 249 -1.94 -5.57 23.35
N ALA A 250 -2.30 -6.80 22.96
CA ALA A 250 -3.44 -7.56 23.46
C ALA A 250 -3.04 -8.43 24.65
#